data_11eaf1b011dcd79e14e4fafb61cc9c01
#
_entry.id   11eaf1b011dcd79e14e4fafb61cc9c01
#
_cell.length_a   1.000
_cell.length_b   1.000
_cell.length_c   1.000
_cell.angle_alpha   90.00
_cell.angle_beta   90.00
_cell.angle_gamma   90.00
#
_symmetry.space_group_name_H-M   'P 1'
#
loop_
_entity.id
_entity.type
_entity.pdbx_description
1 polymer ?
#
loop_
_entity_poly.entity_id
_entity_poly.type
_entity_poly.pdbx_seq_one_letter_code
_entity_poly.pdbx_strand_id
1 'polypeptide(L)'
;GGPLLVSLFPFLVVSALIMRSGAGEVLGVLLWPVVRCIGLRSRSAGSVLLIGLVGGFAPAAAATAEAVRSRELTSQEASALLPACICSGPSFVILTVGEQLLGSRTAGVCLFAAQVLAGWLTAALLCRVRGIPEPLPAPPAAAQTEPPPALDTILAQAAVTYLKLCGFVLYFRLLAAGCGLLLPAVFAPFPAMLLEVC
;
A
#
# COMPACT_ATOMS: atom_id res chain seq x y z
N GLY A 1 -4.91 7.67 18.43
CA GLY A 1 -4.88 8.02 16.97
C GLY A 1 -3.78 9.02 16.57
N GLY A 2 -3.25 9.83 17.50
CA GLY A 2 -2.30 10.89 17.18
C GLY A 2 -0.94 10.41 16.62
N PRO A 3 -0.25 9.46 17.21
CA PRO A 3 1.10 9.09 16.78
C PRO A 3 1.15 8.41 15.42
N LEU A 4 0.11 7.69 15.03
CA LEU A 4 0.04 7.02 13.71
C LEU A 4 -0.04 8.01 12.56
N LEU A 5 -0.83 9.08 12.71
CA LEU A 5 -0.95 10.11 11.67
C LEU A 5 0.36 10.88 11.47
N VAL A 6 1.10 11.14 12.55
CA VAL A 6 2.39 11.86 12.47
C VAL A 6 3.45 11.03 11.74
N SER A 7 3.46 9.71 11.91
CA SER A 7 4.43 8.83 11.25
C SER A 7 4.10 8.55 9.78
N LEU A 8 2.84 8.64 9.36
CA LEU A 8 2.42 8.36 7.99
C LEU A 8 2.96 9.38 6.97
N PHE A 9 3.02 10.64 7.33
CA PHE A 9 3.46 11.70 6.41
C PHE A 9 4.91 11.53 5.93
N PRO A 10 5.92 11.31 6.80
CA PRO A 10 7.29 11.03 6.36
C PRO A 10 7.38 9.81 5.45
N PHE A 11 6.62 8.74 5.74
CA PHE A 11 6.60 7.56 4.89
C PHE A 11 6.02 7.82 3.50
N LEU A 12 4.98 8.64 3.40
CA LEU A 12 4.42 9.06 2.11
C LEU A 12 5.45 9.85 1.28
N VAL A 13 6.17 10.77 1.93
CA VAL A 13 7.22 11.56 1.26
C VAL A 13 8.36 10.66 0.80
N VAL A 14 8.87 9.79 1.67
CA VAL A 14 9.97 8.86 1.33
C VAL A 14 9.56 7.92 0.21
N SER A 15 8.34 7.36 0.26
CA SER A 15 7.82 6.50 -0.80
C SER A 15 7.72 7.23 -2.14
N ALA A 16 7.22 8.47 -2.14
CA ALA A 16 7.14 9.30 -3.34
C ALA A 16 8.53 9.64 -3.90
N LEU A 17 9.51 9.91 -3.04
CA LEU A 17 10.91 10.13 -3.43
C LEU A 17 11.53 8.88 -4.05
N ILE A 18 11.35 7.71 -3.44
CA ILE A 18 11.87 6.43 -3.95
C ILE A 18 11.30 6.15 -5.34
N MET A 19 10.00 6.36 -5.55
CA MET A 19 9.37 6.14 -6.85
C MET A 19 9.94 7.04 -7.95
N ARG A 20 10.22 8.29 -7.62
CA ARG A 20 10.62 9.30 -8.61
C ARG A 20 12.12 9.46 -8.80
N SER A 21 12.92 8.96 -7.87
CA SER A 21 14.40 9.01 -7.95
C SER A 21 15.00 7.90 -8.81
N GLY A 22 14.18 7.01 -9.40
CA GLY A 22 14.68 5.80 -10.08
C GLY A 22 15.23 4.74 -9.11
N ALA A 23 15.39 5.07 -7.83
CA ALA A 23 15.82 4.10 -6.81
C ALA A 23 14.79 2.97 -6.65
N GLY A 24 13.52 3.23 -6.96
CA GLY A 24 12.47 2.23 -6.99
C GLY A 24 12.78 1.09 -7.96
N GLU A 25 13.35 1.37 -9.14
CA GLU A 25 13.73 0.34 -10.11
C GLU A 25 14.86 -0.54 -9.59
N VAL A 26 15.88 0.07 -8.99
CA VAL A 26 17.05 -0.66 -8.43
C VAL A 26 16.60 -1.53 -7.25
N LEU A 27 15.78 -0.99 -6.36
CA LEU A 27 15.24 -1.71 -5.21
C LEU A 27 14.19 -2.75 -5.62
N GLY A 28 13.44 -2.49 -6.69
CA GLY A 28 12.48 -3.43 -7.27
C GLY A 28 13.13 -4.72 -7.79
N VAL A 29 14.38 -4.64 -8.23
CA VAL A 29 15.16 -5.82 -8.65
C VAL A 29 15.34 -6.81 -7.48
N LEU A 30 15.43 -6.34 -6.25
CA LEU A 30 15.54 -7.20 -5.07
C LEU A 30 14.33 -8.10 -4.87
N LEU A 31 13.13 -7.58 -5.19
CA LEU A 31 11.87 -8.33 -5.09
C LEU A 31 11.46 -9.00 -6.41
N TRP A 32 12.28 -8.90 -7.44
CA TRP A 32 12.03 -9.54 -8.73
C TRP A 32 11.74 -11.03 -8.65
N PRO A 33 12.50 -11.84 -7.86
CA PRO A 33 12.19 -13.27 -7.73
C PRO A 33 10.80 -13.52 -7.15
N VAL A 34 10.37 -12.69 -6.19
CA VAL A 34 9.03 -12.76 -5.58
C VAL A 34 7.96 -12.41 -6.61
N VAL A 35 8.14 -11.32 -7.35
CA VAL A 35 7.24 -10.88 -8.43
C VAL A 35 7.05 -11.97 -9.46
N ARG A 36 8.13 -12.67 -9.85
CA ARG A 36 8.07 -13.80 -10.77
C ARG A 36 7.36 -15.02 -10.19
N CYS A 37 7.58 -15.32 -8.92
CA CYS A 37 6.86 -16.41 -8.23
C CYS A 37 5.35 -16.14 -8.16
N ILE A 38 4.95 -14.89 -7.99
CA ILE A 38 3.54 -14.45 -8.04
C ILE A 38 2.97 -14.62 -9.46
N GLY A 39 3.81 -14.57 -10.49
CA GLY A 39 3.41 -14.71 -11.90
C GLY A 39 3.37 -13.38 -12.67
N LEU A 40 3.80 -12.28 -12.07
CA LEU A 40 3.91 -10.98 -12.71
C LEU A 40 5.20 -10.87 -13.52
N ARG A 41 5.18 -10.08 -14.59
CA ARG A 41 6.30 -9.97 -15.52
C ARG A 41 6.89 -8.57 -15.62
N SER A 42 6.18 -7.55 -15.12
CA SER A 42 6.62 -6.17 -15.16
C SER A 42 7.65 -5.87 -14.08
N ARG A 43 8.74 -5.18 -14.43
CA ARG A 43 9.80 -4.78 -13.48
C ARG A 43 9.28 -3.79 -12.44
N SER A 44 8.41 -2.89 -12.84
CA SER A 44 7.79 -1.89 -11.95
C SER A 44 6.94 -2.50 -10.85
N ALA A 45 6.44 -3.74 -11.04
CA ALA A 45 5.73 -4.48 -10.00
C ALA A 45 6.59 -4.71 -8.74
N GLY A 46 7.91 -4.90 -8.90
CA GLY A 46 8.83 -5.07 -7.77
C GLY A 46 8.97 -3.81 -6.93
N SER A 47 9.03 -2.65 -7.57
CA SER A 47 9.11 -1.35 -6.89
C SER A 47 7.83 -1.05 -6.11
N VAL A 48 6.68 -1.30 -6.74
CA VAL A 48 5.36 -1.12 -6.09
C VAL A 48 5.20 -2.06 -4.91
N LEU A 49 5.62 -3.33 -5.05
CA LEU A 49 5.59 -4.32 -3.98
C LEU A 49 6.46 -3.89 -2.78
N LEU A 50 7.66 -3.37 -3.04
CA LEU A 50 8.54 -2.88 -2.00
C LEU A 50 7.93 -1.70 -1.24
N ILE A 51 7.33 -0.76 -1.97
CA ILE A 51 6.68 0.41 -1.39
C ILE A 51 5.49 -0.03 -0.51
N GLY A 52 4.71 -1.01 -0.98
CA GLY A 52 3.63 -1.59 -0.20
C GLY A 52 4.12 -2.24 1.08
N LEU A 53 5.21 -3.00 1.00
CA LEU A 53 5.78 -3.71 2.14
C LEU A 53 6.30 -2.75 3.23
N VAL A 54 6.94 -1.65 2.82
CA VAL A 54 7.56 -0.69 3.74
C VAL A 54 6.58 0.40 4.16
N GLY A 55 5.88 0.98 3.19
CA GLY A 55 5.00 2.14 3.39
C GLY A 55 3.56 1.79 3.73
N GLY A 56 3.15 0.53 3.52
CA GLY A 56 1.77 0.11 3.74
C GLY A 56 0.85 0.40 2.54
N PHE A 57 -0.46 0.23 2.74
CA PHE A 57 -1.45 0.22 1.66
C PHE A 57 -1.58 1.55 0.91
N ALA A 58 -1.50 2.68 1.58
CA ALA A 58 -1.75 3.98 0.96
C ALA A 58 -0.65 4.40 -0.02
N PRO A 59 0.65 4.32 0.32
CA PRO A 59 1.73 4.50 -0.65
C PRO A 59 1.71 3.46 -1.78
N ALA A 60 1.37 2.21 -1.48
CA ALA A 60 1.25 1.16 -2.48
C ALA A 60 0.16 1.45 -3.52
N ALA A 61 -1.02 1.89 -3.06
CA ALA A 61 -2.11 2.26 -3.96
C ALA A 61 -1.74 3.45 -4.85
N ALA A 62 -1.08 4.48 -4.28
CA ALA A 62 -0.61 5.63 -5.04
C ALA A 62 0.45 5.23 -6.08
N ALA A 63 1.42 4.39 -5.69
CA ALA A 63 2.45 3.88 -6.57
C ALA A 63 1.88 3.01 -7.69
N THR A 64 0.91 2.15 -7.39
CA THR A 64 0.21 1.33 -8.38
C THR A 64 -0.53 2.20 -9.39
N ALA A 65 -1.25 3.23 -8.92
CA ALA A 65 -1.98 4.15 -9.79
C ALA A 65 -1.02 4.93 -10.71
N GLU A 66 0.13 5.34 -10.19
CA GLU A 66 1.16 6.04 -10.99
C GLU A 66 1.76 5.10 -12.04
N ALA A 67 2.10 3.86 -11.67
CA ALA A 67 2.64 2.86 -12.60
C ALA A 67 1.66 2.49 -13.73
N VAL A 68 0.35 2.50 -13.46
CA VAL A 68 -0.67 2.35 -14.50
C VAL A 68 -0.76 3.59 -15.39
N ARG A 69 -0.66 4.78 -14.81
CA ARG A 69 -0.69 6.04 -15.56
C ARG A 69 0.51 6.18 -16.49
N SER A 70 1.69 5.82 -16.02
CA SER A 70 2.94 5.82 -16.80
C SER A 70 3.02 4.65 -17.81
N ARG A 71 2.01 3.79 -17.87
CA ARG A 71 1.97 2.59 -18.71
C ARG A 71 3.08 1.56 -18.42
N GLU A 72 3.61 1.57 -17.23
CA GLU A 72 4.56 0.57 -16.76
C GLU A 72 3.87 -0.71 -16.32
N LEU A 73 2.63 -0.59 -15.84
CA LEU A 73 1.76 -1.71 -15.47
C LEU A 73 0.46 -1.66 -16.27
N THR A 74 -0.03 -2.82 -16.67
CA THR A 74 -1.39 -2.96 -17.17
C THR A 74 -2.39 -2.87 -16.02
N SER A 75 -3.62 -2.44 -16.27
CA SER A 75 -4.68 -2.45 -15.25
C SER A 75 -4.95 -3.85 -14.69
N GLN A 76 -4.71 -4.89 -15.48
CA GLN A 76 -4.87 -6.28 -15.05
C GLN A 76 -3.73 -6.70 -14.10
N GLU A 77 -2.47 -6.37 -14.45
CA GLU A 77 -1.32 -6.59 -13.56
C GLU A 77 -1.47 -5.82 -12.25
N ALA A 78 -1.88 -4.55 -12.32
CA ALA A 78 -2.15 -3.72 -11.15
C ALA A 78 -3.22 -4.34 -10.24
N SER A 79 -4.32 -4.83 -10.81
CA SER A 79 -5.39 -5.50 -10.06
C SER A 79 -4.92 -6.78 -9.39
N ALA A 80 -4.01 -7.53 -10.02
CA ALA A 80 -3.44 -8.74 -9.45
C ALA A 80 -2.36 -8.44 -8.40
N LEU A 81 -1.62 -7.33 -8.57
CA LEU A 81 -0.56 -6.90 -7.66
C LEU A 81 -1.13 -6.30 -6.35
N LEU A 82 -2.25 -5.58 -6.42
CA LEU A 82 -2.84 -4.89 -5.28
C LEU A 82 -2.94 -5.75 -4.01
N PRO A 83 -3.48 -6.99 -4.03
CA PRO A 83 -3.53 -7.82 -2.83
C PRO A 83 -2.16 -8.10 -2.19
N ALA A 84 -1.10 -8.17 -2.99
CA ALA A 84 0.26 -8.36 -2.50
C ALA A 84 0.84 -7.10 -1.85
N CYS A 85 0.35 -5.92 -2.25
CA CYS A 85 0.83 -4.62 -1.77
C CYS A 85 -0.03 -4.07 -0.64
N ILE A 86 -1.28 -4.53 -0.50
CA ILE A 86 -2.18 -4.11 0.57
C ILE A 86 -1.78 -4.82 1.86
N CYS A 87 -0.75 -4.29 2.52
CA CYS A 87 -0.39 -4.72 3.87
C CYS A 87 -0.35 -3.50 4.79
N SER A 88 -0.68 -3.73 6.05
CA SER A 88 -0.40 -2.73 7.08
C SER A 88 1.11 -2.64 7.25
N GLY A 89 1.65 -1.43 7.35
CA GLY A 89 3.09 -1.25 7.49
C GLY A 89 3.67 -2.04 8.67
N PRO A 90 4.93 -2.51 8.56
CA PRO A 90 5.56 -3.34 9.58
C PRO A 90 5.59 -2.67 10.95
N SER A 91 5.80 -1.35 10.99
CA SER A 91 5.81 -0.57 12.24
C SER A 91 4.46 -0.64 12.95
N PHE A 92 3.35 -0.59 12.22
CA PHE A 92 2.02 -0.68 12.81
C PHE A 92 1.74 -2.08 13.36
N VAL A 93 1.98 -3.11 12.55
CA VAL A 93 1.64 -4.49 12.96
C VAL A 93 2.56 -4.98 14.08
N ILE A 94 3.88 -4.70 13.99
CA ILE A 94 4.84 -5.21 14.95
C ILE A 94 4.81 -4.42 16.26
N LEU A 95 4.81 -3.08 16.18
CA LEU A 95 4.90 -2.24 17.36
C LEU A 95 3.54 -1.99 18.00
N THR A 96 2.53 -1.61 17.21
CA THR A 96 1.23 -1.27 17.78
C THR A 96 0.42 -2.51 18.10
N VAL A 97 0.26 -3.43 17.15
CA VAL A 97 -0.56 -4.63 17.38
C VAL A 97 0.22 -5.65 18.22
N GLY A 98 1.46 -5.97 17.84
CA GLY A 98 2.27 -6.98 18.53
C GLY A 98 2.66 -6.56 19.94
N GLU A 99 3.32 -5.44 20.07
CA GLU A 99 3.91 -5.03 21.35
C GLU A 99 2.88 -4.37 22.29
N GLN A 100 2.07 -3.42 21.79
CA GLN A 100 1.13 -2.68 22.63
C GLN A 100 -0.18 -3.42 22.92
N LEU A 101 -0.76 -4.13 21.91
CA LEU A 101 -2.02 -4.86 22.12
C LEU A 101 -1.81 -6.30 22.63
N LEU A 102 -0.88 -7.04 22.01
CA LEU A 102 -0.66 -8.45 22.32
C LEU A 102 0.45 -8.69 23.36
N GLY A 103 1.21 -7.65 23.73
CA GLY A 103 2.33 -7.77 24.67
C GLY A 103 3.49 -8.63 24.16
N SER A 104 3.52 -8.94 22.85
CA SER A 104 4.53 -9.82 22.27
C SER A 104 4.96 -9.32 20.87
N ARG A 105 6.20 -8.84 20.80
CA ARG A 105 6.81 -8.43 19.53
C ARG A 105 6.89 -9.57 18.52
N THR A 106 7.15 -10.79 19.00
CA THR A 106 7.21 -12.00 18.17
C THR A 106 5.86 -12.29 17.53
N ALA A 107 4.75 -12.15 18.28
CA ALA A 107 3.42 -12.30 17.72
C ALA A 107 3.14 -11.26 16.63
N GLY A 108 3.59 -10.02 16.82
CA GLY A 108 3.48 -8.97 15.78
C GLY A 108 4.25 -9.32 14.51
N VAL A 109 5.46 -9.86 14.62
CA VAL A 109 6.25 -10.31 13.47
C VAL A 109 5.56 -11.48 12.75
N CYS A 110 5.04 -12.45 13.49
CA CYS A 110 4.30 -13.57 12.90
C CYS A 110 3.03 -13.11 12.17
N LEU A 111 2.28 -12.17 12.74
CA LEU A 111 1.10 -11.58 12.11
C LEU A 111 1.47 -10.83 10.82
N PHE A 112 2.54 -10.04 10.85
CA PHE A 112 3.01 -9.34 9.67
C PHE A 112 3.43 -10.32 8.57
N ALA A 113 4.21 -11.35 8.90
CA ALA A 113 4.61 -12.38 7.95
C ALA A 113 3.39 -13.12 7.37
N ALA A 114 2.41 -13.48 8.19
CA ALA A 114 1.18 -14.12 7.74
C ALA A 114 0.38 -13.24 6.79
N GLN A 115 0.26 -11.94 7.07
CA GLN A 115 -0.42 -10.98 6.21
C GLN A 115 0.27 -10.85 4.85
N VAL A 116 1.60 -10.72 4.83
CA VAL A 116 2.39 -10.62 3.60
C VAL A 116 2.25 -11.90 2.77
N LEU A 117 2.38 -13.07 3.39
CA LEU A 117 2.23 -14.35 2.70
C LEU A 117 0.83 -14.53 2.14
N ALA A 118 -0.21 -14.20 2.90
CA ALA A 118 -1.59 -14.27 2.43
C ALA A 118 -1.82 -13.35 1.21
N GLY A 119 -1.29 -12.14 1.24
CA GLY A 119 -1.35 -11.20 0.12
C GLY A 119 -0.65 -11.75 -1.13
N TRP A 120 0.55 -12.31 -0.98
CA TRP A 120 1.30 -12.89 -2.10
C TRP A 120 0.62 -14.14 -2.68
N LEU A 121 0.06 -15.00 -1.84
CA LEU A 121 -0.70 -16.16 -2.27
C LEU A 121 -1.96 -15.75 -3.03
N THR A 122 -2.67 -14.73 -2.54
CA THR A 122 -3.86 -14.19 -3.21
C THR A 122 -3.51 -13.62 -4.58
N ALA A 123 -2.44 -12.84 -4.67
CA ALA A 123 -1.95 -12.30 -5.92
C ALA A 123 -1.55 -13.41 -6.90
N ALA A 124 -0.83 -14.43 -6.44
CA ALA A 124 -0.44 -15.57 -7.25
C ALA A 124 -1.64 -16.36 -7.77
N LEU A 125 -2.66 -16.53 -6.92
CA LEU A 125 -3.90 -17.18 -7.31
C LEU A 125 -4.64 -16.38 -8.39
N LEU A 126 -4.75 -15.06 -8.21
CA LEU A 126 -5.37 -14.17 -9.19
C LEU A 126 -4.64 -14.19 -10.54
N CYS A 127 -3.30 -14.19 -10.51
CA CYS A 127 -2.49 -14.31 -11.70
C CYS A 127 -2.76 -15.62 -12.46
N ARG A 128 -2.91 -16.73 -11.73
CA ARG A 128 -3.19 -18.03 -12.32
C ARG A 128 -4.61 -18.14 -12.88
N VAL A 129 -5.59 -17.61 -12.17
CA VAL A 129 -7.01 -17.71 -12.55
C VAL A 129 -7.36 -16.79 -13.72
N ARG A 130 -6.83 -15.57 -13.71
CA ARG A 130 -7.18 -14.55 -14.73
C ARG A 130 -6.32 -14.62 -15.97
N GLY A 131 -5.16 -15.30 -15.94
CA GLY A 131 -4.17 -15.23 -17.00
C GLY A 131 -3.62 -13.80 -17.11
N ILE A 132 -2.34 -13.58 -16.95
CA ILE A 132 -1.79 -12.23 -17.08
C ILE A 132 -1.43 -12.01 -18.55
N PRO A 133 -1.92 -10.92 -19.18
CA PRO A 133 -1.50 -10.55 -20.52
C PRO A 133 0.00 -10.29 -20.55
N GLU A 134 0.56 -10.39 -21.75
CA GLU A 134 1.97 -10.03 -21.95
C GLU A 134 2.25 -8.62 -21.45
N PRO A 135 3.44 -8.40 -20.86
CA PRO A 135 3.82 -7.09 -20.38
C PRO A 135 3.75 -6.09 -21.53
N LEU A 136 3.27 -4.90 -21.23
CA LEU A 136 3.31 -3.80 -22.19
C LEU A 136 4.76 -3.64 -22.70
N PRO A 137 4.96 -3.40 -24.00
CA PRO A 137 6.27 -3.02 -24.51
C PRO A 137 6.75 -1.82 -23.69
N ALA A 138 8.03 -1.87 -23.26
CA ALA A 138 8.62 -0.80 -22.46
C ALA A 138 8.29 0.55 -23.12
N PRO A 139 7.82 1.54 -22.34
CA PRO A 139 7.57 2.86 -22.90
C PRO A 139 8.85 3.36 -23.57
N PRO A 140 8.74 3.99 -24.76
CA PRO A 140 9.91 4.51 -25.45
C PRO A 140 10.68 5.43 -24.48
N ALA A 141 12.02 5.34 -24.50
CA ALA A 141 12.91 6.08 -23.61
C ALA A 141 12.64 7.61 -23.59
N ALA A 142 11.99 8.13 -24.62
CA ALA A 142 11.52 9.52 -24.67
C ALA A 142 10.40 9.89 -23.68
N ALA A 143 9.65 8.91 -23.16
CA ALA A 143 8.61 9.16 -22.17
C ALA A 143 9.17 9.30 -20.74
N GLN A 144 10.44 8.96 -20.53
CA GLN A 144 11.14 9.07 -19.25
C GLN A 144 11.89 10.42 -19.09
N THR A 145 11.77 11.31 -20.05
CA THR A 145 12.51 12.59 -20.09
C THR A 145 11.76 13.75 -19.43
N GLU A 146 10.68 13.51 -18.70
CA GLU A 146 10.22 14.57 -17.80
C GLU A 146 11.25 14.75 -16.68
N PRO A 147 11.78 15.96 -16.48
CA PRO A 147 12.68 16.22 -15.37
C PRO A 147 12.01 15.79 -14.08
N PRO A 148 12.74 15.20 -13.13
CA PRO A 148 12.15 14.77 -11.87
C PRO A 148 11.39 15.96 -11.28
N PRO A 149 10.10 15.79 -10.92
CA PRO A 149 9.31 16.90 -10.43
C PRO A 149 10.01 17.52 -9.22
N ALA A 150 9.97 18.84 -9.15
CA ALA A 150 10.58 19.58 -8.09
C ALA A 150 10.11 19.06 -6.72
N LEU A 151 10.97 19.12 -5.73
CA LEU A 151 10.75 18.55 -4.39
C LEU A 151 9.48 19.12 -3.73
N ASP A 152 9.14 20.37 -4.05
CA ASP A 152 7.90 21.05 -3.64
C ASP A 152 6.65 20.36 -4.18
N THR A 153 6.68 19.91 -5.43
CA THR A 153 5.57 19.17 -6.06
C THR A 153 5.36 17.80 -5.38
N ILE A 154 6.45 17.12 -5.03
CA ILE A 154 6.39 15.83 -4.31
C ILE A 154 5.79 16.03 -2.92
N LEU A 155 6.25 17.04 -2.21
CA LEU A 155 5.74 17.40 -0.88
C LEU A 155 4.26 17.80 -0.92
N ALA A 156 3.87 18.61 -1.90
CA ALA A 156 2.49 19.03 -2.09
C ALA A 156 1.56 17.83 -2.35
N GLN A 157 1.97 16.91 -3.22
CA GLN A 157 1.19 15.68 -3.49
C GLN A 157 1.10 14.76 -2.28
N ALA A 158 2.19 14.59 -1.54
CA ALA A 158 2.20 13.83 -0.29
C ALA A 158 1.27 14.47 0.76
N ALA A 159 1.29 15.80 0.89
CA ALA A 159 0.42 16.54 1.79
C ALA A 159 -1.06 16.39 1.42
N VAL A 160 -1.41 16.50 0.13
CA VAL A 160 -2.79 16.29 -0.34
C VAL A 160 -3.26 14.86 -0.06
N THR A 161 -2.42 13.87 -0.31
CA THR A 161 -2.73 12.46 -0.03
C THR A 161 -2.92 12.24 1.47
N TYR A 162 -2.07 12.82 2.29
CA TYR A 162 -2.17 12.78 3.74
C TYR A 162 -3.47 13.43 4.25
N LEU A 163 -3.83 14.61 3.75
CA LEU A 163 -5.07 15.28 4.11
C LEU A 163 -6.31 14.47 3.73
N LYS A 164 -6.30 13.83 2.56
CA LYS A 164 -7.37 12.91 2.15
C LYS A 164 -7.50 11.74 3.12
N LEU A 165 -6.39 11.10 3.51
CA LEU A 165 -6.39 10.03 4.50
C LEU A 165 -6.93 10.49 5.85
N CYS A 166 -6.50 11.65 6.34
CA CYS A 166 -7.03 12.24 7.57
C CYS A 166 -8.55 12.49 7.47
N GLY A 167 -9.00 13.00 6.33
CA GLY A 167 -10.42 13.21 6.06
C GLY A 167 -11.23 11.91 6.11
N PHE A 168 -10.73 10.83 5.50
CA PHE A 168 -11.37 9.52 5.57
C PHE A 168 -11.42 8.98 7.00
N VAL A 169 -10.34 9.06 7.75
CA VAL A 169 -10.30 8.62 9.16
C VAL A 169 -11.33 9.39 10.00
N LEU A 170 -11.40 10.71 9.83
CA LEU A 170 -12.39 11.54 10.52
C LEU A 170 -13.82 11.18 10.13
N TYR A 171 -14.06 10.98 8.83
CA TYR A 171 -15.37 10.58 8.32
C TYR A 171 -15.83 9.25 8.91
N PHE A 172 -14.98 8.22 8.92
CA PHE A 172 -15.32 6.93 9.50
C PHE A 172 -15.48 6.99 11.02
N ARG A 173 -14.70 7.82 11.70
CA ARG A 173 -14.88 8.07 13.13
C ARG A 173 -16.23 8.73 13.45
N LEU A 174 -16.63 9.69 12.64
CA LEU A 174 -17.95 10.35 12.75
C LEU A 174 -19.09 9.37 12.48
N LEU A 175 -18.96 8.54 11.43
CA LEU A 175 -19.93 7.49 11.13
C LEU A 175 -20.05 6.49 12.28
N ALA A 176 -18.92 6.00 12.81
CA ALA A 176 -18.91 5.07 13.93
C ALA A 176 -19.60 5.67 15.18
N ALA A 177 -19.30 6.93 15.49
CA ALA A 177 -19.94 7.64 16.60
C ALA A 177 -21.45 7.83 16.35
N GLY A 178 -21.86 8.22 15.15
CA GLY A 178 -23.26 8.36 14.76
C GLY A 178 -24.04 7.04 14.81
N CYS A 179 -23.45 5.97 14.31
CA CYS A 179 -24.04 4.63 14.41
C CYS A 179 -24.17 4.16 15.88
N GLY A 180 -23.17 4.46 16.70
CA GLY A 180 -23.23 4.13 18.14
C GLY A 180 -24.33 4.87 18.91
N LEU A 181 -24.74 6.05 18.44
CA LEU A 181 -25.85 6.81 19.00
C LEU A 181 -27.22 6.29 18.55
N LEU A 182 -27.31 5.75 17.34
CA LEU A 182 -28.57 5.32 16.72
C LEU A 182 -28.91 3.84 16.98
N LEU A 183 -27.91 3.01 17.25
CA LEU A 183 -28.10 1.58 17.48
C LEU A 183 -28.25 1.25 18.96
N PRO A 184 -29.15 0.30 19.31
CA PRO A 184 -29.27 -0.21 20.68
C PRO A 184 -27.91 -0.73 21.16
N ALA A 185 -27.65 -0.63 22.47
CA ALA A 185 -26.38 -0.96 23.11
C ALA A 185 -25.79 -2.35 22.76
N VAL A 186 -26.67 -3.30 22.39
CA VAL A 186 -26.28 -4.67 21.99
C VAL A 186 -25.58 -4.69 20.62
N PHE A 187 -25.89 -3.75 19.71
CA PHE A 187 -25.33 -3.67 18.37
C PHE A 187 -24.24 -2.61 18.22
N ALA A 188 -24.04 -1.79 19.23
CA ALA A 188 -23.04 -0.72 19.22
C ALA A 188 -21.58 -1.15 18.90
N PRO A 189 -21.08 -2.32 19.33
CA PRO A 189 -19.73 -2.75 19.00
C PRO A 189 -19.58 -3.19 17.52
N PHE A 190 -20.65 -3.59 16.84
CA PHE A 190 -20.58 -4.10 15.46
C PHE A 190 -20.13 -3.06 14.43
N PRO A 191 -20.74 -1.85 14.35
CA PRO A 191 -20.28 -0.85 13.39
C PRO A 191 -18.90 -0.29 13.74
N ALA A 192 -18.52 -0.21 15.02
CA ALA A 192 -17.18 0.17 15.40
C ALA A 192 -16.13 -0.85 14.91
N MET A 193 -16.36 -2.15 15.10
CA MET A 193 -15.49 -3.20 14.58
C MET A 193 -15.40 -3.19 13.05
N LEU A 194 -16.52 -3.02 12.34
CA LEU A 194 -16.53 -2.99 10.87
C LEU A 194 -15.82 -1.76 10.30
N LEU A 195 -15.92 -0.62 10.97
CA LEU A 195 -15.32 0.64 10.52
C LEU A 195 -13.87 0.82 11.00
N GLU A 196 -13.41 0.07 12.02
CA GLU A 196 -12.00 0.04 12.43
C GLU A 196 -11.14 -0.91 11.59
N VAL A 197 -11.76 -1.85 10.88
CA VAL A 197 -11.07 -2.79 9.98
C VAL A 197 -10.88 -2.22 8.57
N CYS A 198 -11.62 -1.20 8.18
CA CYS A 198 -11.43 -0.44 6.93
C CYS A 198 -10.61 0.81 7.17
#